data_e95bfa40b36f4c74022c87f55c5e4604
#
_entry.id   e95bfa40b36f4c74022c87f55c5e4604
#
_cell.length_a   1.000
_cell.length_b   1.000
_cell.length_c   1.000
_cell.angle_alpha   90.00
_cell.angle_beta   90.00
_cell.angle_gamma   90.00
#
_symmetry.space_group_name_H-M   'P 1'
#
loop_
_entity.id
_entity.type
_entity.pdbx_description
1 polymer ?
#
loop_
_entity_poly.entity_id
_entity_poly.type
_entity_poly.pdbx_seq_one_letter_code
_entity_poly.pdbx_strand_id
1 'polypeptide(L)'
;MFETFFGFKKTPFADSPDAKQLFASAAWQQVKTRLEFLTQHPGVGLLTGEVGAGKSTAARVFTASLNPNLYKILYVHFTNGSALDLLRQVALTLDLKPAHFRSDLVRQISTAIVHLNQSKKQHPILICDEAHLLPHPALEQLPLLLNFDMDSSRLLTLLLIGQPLLRRVLLLQIHEPLRQRIGVNYHLEGLTREELDAYLVQQLKAAGVAQPLFDETARQGLYQVTKGIPRQVNKLAMTALRLAAERNVQMVDEAVLLDATAEALL
;
A
#
# COMPACT_ATOMS: atom_id res chain seq x y z
N MET A 1 6.68 -17.40 24.55
CA MET A 1 6.91 -18.86 24.74
C MET A 1 7.58 -19.49 23.50
N PHE A 2 7.07 -19.35 22.29
CA PHE A 2 7.71 -19.86 21.06
C PHE A 2 9.01 -19.12 20.69
N GLU A 3 9.12 -17.83 21.00
CA GLU A 3 10.34 -17.06 20.77
C GLU A 3 11.55 -17.67 21.50
N THR A 4 11.36 -18.07 22.74
CA THR A 4 12.43 -18.70 23.55
C THR A 4 12.78 -20.08 23.00
N PHE A 5 11.81 -20.83 22.49
CA PHE A 5 12.01 -22.17 21.95
C PHE A 5 12.92 -22.14 20.70
N PHE A 6 12.70 -21.19 19.79
CA PHE A 6 13.52 -21.04 18.58
C PHE A 6 14.71 -20.07 18.75
N GLY A 7 14.85 -19.43 19.91
CA GLY A 7 15.92 -18.48 20.17
C GLY A 7 15.77 -17.13 19.47
N PHE A 8 14.53 -16.72 19.18
CA PHE A 8 14.27 -15.41 18.57
C PHE A 8 14.63 -14.26 19.53
N LYS A 9 15.35 -13.27 19.01
CA LYS A 9 15.67 -12.02 19.71
C LYS A 9 14.58 -10.96 19.56
N LYS A 10 13.77 -11.07 18.50
CA LYS A 10 12.62 -10.23 18.17
C LYS A 10 11.55 -11.12 17.56
N THR A 11 10.30 -10.70 17.66
CA THR A 11 9.20 -11.41 17.00
C THR A 11 9.41 -11.44 15.49
N PRO A 12 9.52 -12.62 14.86
CA PRO A 12 9.60 -12.72 13.40
C PRO A 12 8.30 -12.29 12.75
N PHE A 13 8.32 -11.96 11.45
CA PHE A 13 7.13 -11.68 10.66
C PHE A 13 6.23 -10.55 11.22
N ALA A 14 6.82 -9.51 11.83
CA ALA A 14 6.08 -8.39 12.41
C ALA A 14 5.25 -7.65 11.34
N ASP A 15 4.06 -7.18 11.73
CA ASP A 15 3.10 -6.52 10.82
C ASP A 15 3.59 -5.16 10.27
N SER A 16 4.54 -4.53 10.93
CA SER A 16 5.07 -3.22 10.55
C SER A 16 6.59 -3.27 10.45
N PRO A 17 7.15 -3.85 9.39
CA PRO A 17 8.60 -3.85 9.21
C PRO A 17 9.11 -2.41 9.05
N ASP A 18 10.28 -2.14 9.65
CA ASP A 18 11.03 -0.91 9.35
C ASP A 18 11.27 -0.79 7.85
N ALA A 19 11.25 0.44 7.32
CA ALA A 19 11.52 0.70 5.90
C ALA A 19 12.85 0.09 5.43
N LYS A 20 13.82 -0.04 6.34
CA LYS A 20 15.14 -0.66 6.10
C LYS A 20 15.11 -2.19 6.05
N GLN A 21 14.04 -2.82 6.53
CA GLN A 21 13.87 -4.28 6.60
C GLN A 21 12.89 -4.81 5.56
N LEU A 22 12.40 -3.93 4.68
CA LEU A 22 11.51 -4.35 3.61
C LEU A 22 12.22 -5.32 2.67
N PHE A 23 11.53 -6.39 2.35
CA PHE A 23 12.00 -7.33 1.34
C PHE A 23 11.87 -6.70 -0.05
N ALA A 24 13.00 -6.61 -0.76
CA ALA A 24 13.08 -5.97 -2.08
C ALA A 24 12.66 -6.95 -3.20
N SER A 25 11.38 -7.35 -3.20
CA SER A 25 10.82 -8.18 -4.28
C SER A 25 10.86 -7.45 -5.63
N ALA A 26 10.79 -8.21 -6.74
CA ALA A 26 10.70 -7.63 -8.08
C ALA A 26 9.48 -6.72 -8.22
N ALA A 27 8.33 -7.16 -7.69
CA ALA A 27 7.10 -6.36 -7.65
C ALA A 27 7.30 -5.04 -6.89
N TRP A 28 7.98 -5.07 -5.75
CA TRP A 28 8.33 -3.87 -4.98
C TRP A 28 9.22 -2.91 -5.77
N GLN A 29 10.26 -3.41 -6.45
CA GLN A 29 11.14 -2.58 -7.28
C GLN A 29 10.36 -1.90 -8.40
N GLN A 30 9.42 -2.62 -9.03
CA GLN A 30 8.54 -2.06 -10.06
C GLN A 30 7.63 -0.96 -9.53
N VAL A 31 7.06 -1.11 -8.32
CA VAL A 31 6.27 -0.05 -7.66
C VAL A 31 7.14 1.17 -7.43
N LYS A 32 8.31 0.98 -6.82
CA LYS A 32 9.25 2.07 -6.51
C LYS A 32 9.58 2.89 -7.75
N THR A 33 10.03 2.24 -8.83
CA THR A 33 10.38 2.92 -10.09
C THR A 33 9.20 3.72 -10.65
N ARG A 34 7.98 3.18 -10.59
CA ARG A 34 6.78 3.87 -11.09
C ARG A 34 6.36 5.05 -10.23
N LEU A 35 6.51 4.96 -8.92
CA LEU A 35 6.21 6.07 -8.02
C LEU A 35 7.27 7.18 -8.16
N GLU A 36 8.54 6.82 -8.35
CA GLU A 36 9.60 7.80 -8.68
C GLU A 36 9.33 8.49 -10.02
N PHE A 37 8.92 7.75 -11.04
CA PHE A 37 8.50 8.34 -12.32
C PHE A 37 7.34 9.32 -12.15
N LEU A 38 6.37 9.00 -11.29
CA LEU A 38 5.21 9.86 -11.03
C LEU A 38 5.60 11.18 -10.36
N THR A 39 6.70 11.24 -9.61
CA THR A 39 7.23 12.52 -9.06
C THR A 39 7.88 13.40 -10.11
N GLN A 40 8.53 12.80 -11.10
CA GLN A 40 9.17 13.52 -12.19
C GLN A 40 8.15 13.96 -13.25
N HIS A 41 7.07 13.20 -13.42
CA HIS A 41 6.01 13.42 -14.40
C HIS A 41 4.67 13.49 -13.68
N PRO A 42 4.31 14.66 -13.09
CA PRO A 42 3.07 14.83 -12.35
C PRO A 42 1.83 14.40 -13.14
N GLY A 43 0.95 13.66 -12.51
CA GLY A 43 -0.25 13.11 -13.13
C GLY A 43 -1.00 12.18 -12.18
N VAL A 44 -1.66 11.17 -12.72
CA VAL A 44 -2.41 10.19 -11.94
C VAL A 44 -1.71 8.85 -11.94
N GLY A 45 -1.45 8.31 -10.75
CA GLY A 45 -0.99 6.94 -10.52
C GLY A 45 -2.10 6.06 -9.95
N LEU A 46 -2.14 4.81 -10.37
CA LEU A 46 -3.03 3.77 -9.86
C LEU A 46 -2.21 2.58 -9.36
N LEU A 47 -2.25 2.32 -8.06
CA LEU A 47 -1.63 1.17 -7.42
C LEU A 47 -2.72 0.25 -6.87
N THR A 48 -2.86 -0.92 -7.45
CA THR A 48 -3.81 -1.93 -6.97
C THR A 48 -3.10 -3.18 -6.48
N GLY A 49 -3.79 -4.03 -5.76
CA GLY A 49 -3.28 -5.32 -5.27
C GLY A 49 -4.21 -5.89 -4.20
N GLU A 50 -4.03 -7.16 -3.89
CA GLU A 50 -4.82 -7.85 -2.88
C GLU A 50 -4.62 -7.26 -1.47
N VAL A 51 -5.54 -7.58 -0.56
CA VAL A 51 -5.42 -7.18 0.85
C VAL A 51 -4.15 -7.82 1.44
N GLY A 52 -3.28 -7.00 2.02
CA GLY A 52 -2.03 -7.50 2.60
C GLY A 52 -0.86 -7.61 1.60
N ALA A 53 -1.02 -7.25 0.32
CA ALA A 53 0.06 -7.26 -0.67
C ALA A 53 1.16 -6.21 -0.42
N GLY A 54 0.94 -5.25 0.49
CA GLY A 54 1.96 -4.25 0.84
C GLY A 54 1.75 -2.87 0.21
N LYS A 55 0.60 -2.57 -0.39
CA LYS A 55 0.29 -1.28 -1.05
C LYS A 55 0.54 -0.05 -0.16
N SER A 56 -0.06 -0.03 1.03
CA SER A 56 0.09 1.09 1.98
C SER A 56 1.51 1.17 2.53
N THR A 57 2.20 0.03 2.67
CA THR A 57 3.63 -0.02 3.00
C THR A 57 4.46 0.62 1.90
N ALA A 58 4.15 0.33 0.63
CA ALA A 58 4.80 0.93 -0.52
C ALA A 58 4.63 2.45 -0.55
N ALA A 59 3.39 2.93 -0.32
CA ALA A 59 3.10 4.36 -0.22
C ALA A 59 3.87 5.03 0.92
N ARG A 60 3.90 4.41 2.09
CA ARG A 60 4.62 4.93 3.28
C ARG A 60 6.12 5.06 3.01
N VAL A 61 6.75 4.04 2.43
CA VAL A 61 8.20 4.08 2.14
C VAL A 61 8.50 5.09 1.03
N PHE A 62 7.68 5.13 0.01
CA PHE A 62 7.80 6.13 -1.05
C PHE A 62 7.72 7.55 -0.47
N THR A 63 6.69 7.87 0.31
CA THR A 63 6.53 9.21 0.88
C THR A 63 7.66 9.58 1.85
N ALA A 64 8.15 8.62 2.64
CA ALA A 64 9.30 8.83 3.53
C ALA A 64 10.62 9.08 2.79
N SER A 65 10.73 8.68 1.52
CA SER A 65 11.91 8.92 0.68
C SER A 65 11.91 10.30 0.01
N LEU A 66 10.76 10.99 -0.01
CA LEU A 66 10.63 12.29 -0.66
C LEU A 66 11.18 13.43 0.21
N ASN A 67 11.78 14.42 -0.45
CA ASN A 67 12.24 15.63 0.22
C ASN A 67 11.02 16.50 0.63
N PRO A 68 10.77 16.71 1.94
CA PRO A 68 9.61 17.46 2.42
C PRO A 68 9.63 18.94 2.03
N ASN A 69 10.79 19.48 1.64
CA ASN A 69 10.88 20.86 1.12
C ASN A 69 10.39 20.99 -0.32
N LEU A 70 10.36 19.89 -1.08
CA LEU A 70 9.93 19.86 -2.48
C LEU A 70 8.53 19.28 -2.66
N TYR A 71 8.09 18.43 -1.73
CA TYR A 71 6.82 17.72 -1.84
C TYR A 71 5.98 17.89 -0.58
N LYS A 72 4.70 18.21 -0.73
CA LYS A 72 3.70 18.18 0.35
C LYS A 72 2.83 16.94 0.17
N ILE A 73 2.88 16.01 1.11
CA ILE A 73 2.06 14.80 1.09
C ILE A 73 0.69 15.11 1.69
N LEU A 74 -0.35 14.81 0.95
CA LEU A 74 -1.75 14.93 1.33
C LEU A 74 -2.32 13.50 1.38
N TYR A 75 -2.28 12.87 2.56
CA TYR A 75 -2.74 11.49 2.72
C TYR A 75 -4.19 11.46 3.20
N VAL A 76 -5.04 10.82 2.41
CA VAL A 76 -6.45 10.60 2.70
C VAL A 76 -6.71 9.09 2.74
N HIS A 77 -7.05 8.59 3.92
CA HIS A 77 -7.55 7.23 4.09
C HIS A 77 -9.08 7.28 4.12
N PHE A 78 -9.68 6.85 3.01
CA PHE A 78 -11.14 6.90 2.88
C PHE A 78 -11.77 5.61 3.39
N THR A 79 -12.64 5.73 4.39
CA THR A 79 -13.32 4.58 4.97
C THR A 79 -14.80 4.53 4.60
N ASN A 80 -15.45 5.69 4.62
CA ASN A 80 -16.86 5.87 4.26
C ASN A 80 -17.16 7.36 4.11
N GLY A 81 -18.13 7.74 3.29
CA GLY A 81 -18.58 9.13 3.17
C GLY A 81 -19.01 9.51 1.76
N SER A 82 -19.36 10.76 1.60
CA SER A 82 -19.78 11.38 0.36
C SER A 82 -18.61 12.03 -0.39
N ALA A 83 -18.87 12.51 -1.60
CA ALA A 83 -17.93 13.34 -2.34
C ALA A 83 -17.51 14.61 -1.57
N LEU A 84 -18.44 15.18 -0.78
CA LEU A 84 -18.15 16.35 0.05
C LEU A 84 -17.19 16.00 1.20
N ASP A 85 -17.31 14.80 1.77
CA ASP A 85 -16.43 14.36 2.84
C ASP A 85 -15.00 14.10 2.33
N LEU A 86 -14.85 13.57 1.10
CA LEU A 86 -13.54 13.48 0.44
C LEU A 86 -12.89 14.87 0.32
N LEU A 87 -13.63 15.86 -0.21
CA LEU A 87 -13.10 17.21 -0.37
C LEU A 87 -12.74 17.86 0.96
N ARG A 88 -13.54 17.64 2.02
CA ARG A 88 -13.24 18.11 3.39
C ARG A 88 -11.96 17.48 3.92
N GLN A 89 -11.79 16.17 3.73
CA GLN A 89 -10.55 15.50 4.14
C GLN A 89 -9.34 16.06 3.39
N VAL A 90 -9.44 16.27 2.08
CA VAL A 90 -8.37 16.92 1.30
C VAL A 90 -8.05 18.32 1.84
N ALA A 91 -9.07 19.14 2.14
CA ALA A 91 -8.86 20.47 2.71
C ALA A 91 -8.14 20.41 4.07
N LEU A 92 -8.51 19.45 4.93
CA LEU A 92 -7.85 19.26 6.23
C LEU A 92 -6.37 18.87 6.07
N THR A 93 -6.02 18.04 5.07
CA THR A 93 -4.60 17.69 4.81
C THR A 93 -3.78 18.88 4.27
N LEU A 94 -4.46 19.89 3.76
CA LEU A 94 -3.87 21.17 3.35
C LEU A 94 -3.80 22.20 4.51
N ASP A 95 -4.12 21.78 5.73
CA ASP A 95 -4.19 22.64 6.92
C ASP A 95 -5.23 23.77 6.81
N LEU A 96 -6.32 23.53 6.04
CA LEU A 96 -7.40 24.47 5.82
C LEU A 96 -8.60 24.16 6.74
N LYS A 97 -9.34 25.20 7.14
CA LYS A 97 -10.67 25.03 7.70
C LYS A 97 -11.66 24.83 6.54
N PRO A 98 -12.29 23.63 6.42
CA PRO A 98 -13.11 23.33 5.25
C PRO A 98 -14.28 24.27 5.11
N ALA A 99 -14.51 24.82 3.93
CA ALA A 99 -15.68 25.62 3.60
C ALA A 99 -16.94 24.77 3.65
N HIS A 100 -18.09 25.41 3.90
CA HIS A 100 -19.36 24.72 4.05
C HIS A 100 -19.91 24.22 2.70
N PHE A 101 -19.88 25.08 1.68
CA PHE A 101 -20.38 24.74 0.36
C PHE A 101 -19.32 24.09 -0.51
N ARG A 102 -19.74 23.12 -1.33
CA ARG A 102 -18.87 22.35 -2.22
C ARG A 102 -18.06 23.24 -3.19
N SER A 103 -18.71 24.24 -3.80
CA SER A 103 -18.05 25.18 -4.73
C SER A 103 -16.92 25.93 -4.07
N ASP A 104 -17.16 26.44 -2.85
CA ASP A 104 -16.15 27.18 -2.10
C ASP A 104 -15.01 26.26 -1.65
N LEU A 105 -15.33 25.03 -1.30
CA LEU A 105 -14.35 24.02 -0.88
C LEU A 105 -13.40 23.63 -2.03
N VAL A 106 -13.95 23.38 -3.23
CA VAL A 106 -13.14 23.13 -4.43
C VAL A 106 -12.24 24.31 -4.73
N ARG A 107 -12.78 25.54 -4.71
CA ARG A 107 -12.00 26.76 -4.93
C ARG A 107 -10.89 26.93 -3.87
N GLN A 108 -11.22 26.68 -2.59
CA GLN A 108 -10.29 26.76 -1.48
C GLN A 108 -9.11 25.78 -1.65
N ILE A 109 -9.40 24.52 -2.00
CA ILE A 109 -8.40 23.47 -2.27
C ILE A 109 -7.52 23.91 -3.47
N SER A 110 -8.12 24.33 -4.59
CA SER A 110 -7.39 24.73 -5.78
C SER A 110 -6.46 25.93 -5.50
N THR A 111 -6.93 26.94 -4.77
CA THR A 111 -6.11 28.09 -4.37
C THR A 111 -4.92 27.66 -3.50
N ALA A 112 -5.13 26.75 -2.56
CA ALA A 112 -4.05 26.23 -1.70
C ALA A 112 -3.00 25.43 -2.51
N ILE A 113 -3.42 24.62 -3.47
CA ILE A 113 -2.53 23.87 -4.37
C ILE A 113 -1.68 24.83 -5.20
N VAL A 114 -2.29 25.86 -5.79
CA VAL A 114 -1.59 26.91 -6.54
C VAL A 114 -0.57 27.62 -5.64
N HIS A 115 -0.96 27.99 -4.42
CA HIS A 115 -0.07 28.62 -3.44
C HIS A 115 1.14 27.74 -3.08
N LEU A 116 0.93 26.43 -2.85
CA LEU A 116 2.02 25.48 -2.59
C LEU A 116 3.03 25.47 -3.73
N ASN A 117 2.58 25.37 -4.98
CA ASN A 117 3.47 25.33 -6.14
C ASN A 117 4.18 26.66 -6.38
N GLN A 118 3.45 27.78 -6.38
CA GLN A 118 3.99 29.07 -6.78
C GLN A 118 4.81 29.76 -5.69
N SER A 119 4.28 29.76 -4.44
CA SER A 119 4.89 30.52 -3.34
C SER A 119 5.86 29.65 -2.52
N LYS A 120 5.48 28.40 -2.20
CA LYS A 120 6.31 27.50 -1.38
C LYS A 120 7.26 26.62 -2.19
N LYS A 121 7.10 26.58 -3.52
CA LYS A 121 7.84 25.68 -4.43
C LYS A 121 7.75 24.20 -4.01
N GLN A 122 6.62 23.84 -3.40
CA GLN A 122 6.30 22.46 -2.98
C GLN A 122 5.23 21.90 -3.92
N HIS A 123 5.50 20.72 -4.48
CA HIS A 123 4.53 20.01 -5.31
C HIS A 123 3.65 19.10 -4.42
N PRO A 124 2.32 19.29 -4.37
CA PRO A 124 1.43 18.43 -3.58
C PRO A 124 1.22 17.07 -4.25
N ILE A 125 1.26 16.02 -3.44
CA ILE A 125 0.93 14.64 -3.83
C ILE A 125 -0.24 14.18 -2.99
N LEU A 126 -1.43 14.07 -3.60
CA LEU A 126 -2.63 13.53 -2.97
C LEU A 126 -2.62 12.01 -3.09
N ILE A 127 -2.62 11.34 -1.97
CA ILE A 127 -2.71 9.88 -1.88
C ILE A 127 -4.08 9.52 -1.32
N CYS A 128 -4.91 8.88 -2.13
CA CYS A 128 -6.17 8.30 -1.70
C CYS A 128 -5.98 6.81 -1.46
N ASP A 129 -5.83 6.42 -0.20
CA ASP A 129 -5.75 5.00 0.18
C ASP A 129 -7.16 4.43 0.35
N GLU A 130 -7.30 3.13 0.10
CA GLU A 130 -8.57 2.40 0.02
C GLU A 130 -9.56 3.03 -0.99
N ALA A 131 -9.05 3.57 -2.09
CA ALA A 131 -9.82 4.29 -3.10
C ALA A 131 -10.95 3.45 -3.75
N HIS A 132 -10.93 2.13 -3.59
CA HIS A 132 -12.04 1.25 -4.02
C HIS A 132 -13.32 1.44 -3.18
N LEU A 133 -13.23 2.10 -2.02
CA LEU A 133 -14.38 2.48 -1.18
C LEU A 133 -14.98 3.83 -1.57
N LEU A 134 -14.31 4.59 -2.46
CA LEU A 134 -14.84 5.87 -2.93
C LEU A 134 -16.12 5.67 -3.74
N PRO A 135 -17.23 6.34 -3.38
CA PRO A 135 -18.43 6.30 -4.19
C PRO A 135 -18.21 7.02 -5.53
N HIS A 136 -18.97 6.64 -6.56
CA HIS A 136 -18.83 7.23 -7.90
C HIS A 136 -18.78 8.76 -7.91
N PRO A 137 -19.66 9.50 -7.17
CA PRO A 137 -19.58 10.94 -7.13
C PRO A 137 -18.28 11.50 -6.54
N ALA A 138 -17.58 10.73 -5.69
CA ALA A 138 -16.28 11.14 -5.14
C ALA A 138 -15.17 10.94 -6.18
N LEU A 139 -15.17 9.83 -6.92
CA LEU A 139 -14.23 9.59 -8.02
C LEU A 139 -14.36 10.66 -9.12
N GLU A 140 -15.58 11.15 -9.40
CA GLU A 140 -15.84 12.22 -10.37
C GLU A 140 -15.30 13.59 -9.93
N GLN A 141 -15.02 13.81 -8.63
CA GLN A 141 -14.38 15.04 -8.17
C GLN A 141 -12.88 15.09 -8.47
N LEU A 142 -12.22 13.94 -8.53
CA LEU A 142 -10.77 13.88 -8.67
C LEU A 142 -10.26 14.52 -9.96
N PRO A 143 -10.87 14.29 -11.15
CA PRO A 143 -10.50 15.02 -12.37
C PRO A 143 -10.65 16.54 -12.24
N LEU A 144 -11.66 17.01 -11.49
CA LEU A 144 -11.91 18.45 -11.30
C LEU A 144 -10.82 19.07 -10.43
N LEU A 145 -10.30 18.36 -9.42
CA LEU A 145 -9.17 18.81 -8.61
C LEU A 145 -7.84 18.83 -9.37
N LEU A 146 -7.76 18.12 -10.49
CA LEU A 146 -6.55 18.06 -11.33
C LEU A 146 -6.55 19.12 -12.43
N ASN A 147 -7.68 19.80 -12.67
CA ASN A 147 -7.82 20.75 -13.75
C ASN A 147 -7.34 22.14 -13.31
N PHE A 148 -6.14 22.50 -13.76
CA PHE A 148 -5.54 23.83 -13.58
C PHE A 148 -5.25 24.45 -14.95
N ASP A 149 -5.48 25.75 -15.08
CA ASP A 149 -5.19 26.52 -16.29
C ASP A 149 -5.74 25.84 -17.56
N MET A 150 -7.02 25.48 -17.57
CA MET A 150 -7.67 24.76 -18.67
C MET A 150 -6.96 23.43 -19.05
N ASP A 151 -6.54 22.67 -18.02
CA ASP A 151 -5.84 21.37 -18.12
C ASP A 151 -4.41 21.46 -18.70
N SER A 152 -3.82 22.66 -18.75
CA SER A 152 -2.46 22.88 -19.26
C SER A 152 -1.38 22.74 -18.17
N SER A 153 -1.76 22.87 -16.90
CA SER A 153 -0.83 22.85 -15.75
C SER A 153 -1.07 21.64 -14.86
N ARG A 154 0.01 20.94 -14.50
CA ARG A 154 -0.02 19.77 -13.61
C ARG A 154 0.48 20.15 -12.22
N LEU A 155 -0.36 20.81 -11.43
CA LEU A 155 -0.01 21.33 -10.09
C LEU A 155 -0.26 20.35 -8.95
N LEU A 156 -0.88 19.20 -9.23
CA LEU A 156 -1.21 18.15 -8.27
C LEU A 156 -0.88 16.78 -8.87
N THR A 157 -0.19 15.96 -8.10
CA THR A 157 -0.07 14.53 -8.39
C THR A 157 -1.13 13.78 -7.57
N LEU A 158 -1.83 12.84 -8.20
CA LEU A 158 -2.81 11.98 -7.55
C LEU A 158 -2.32 10.52 -7.58
N LEU A 159 -2.28 9.86 -6.43
CA LEU A 159 -2.04 8.43 -6.31
C LEU A 159 -3.27 7.75 -5.71
N LEU A 160 -3.93 6.92 -6.51
CA LEU A 160 -5.03 6.07 -6.09
C LEU A 160 -4.48 4.70 -5.67
N ILE A 161 -4.78 4.30 -4.45
CA ILE A 161 -4.39 2.99 -3.90
C ILE A 161 -5.65 2.22 -3.54
N GLY A 162 -5.76 0.97 -3.97
CA GLY A 162 -6.95 0.18 -3.65
C GLY A 162 -6.85 -1.30 -3.99
N GLN A 163 -7.93 -2.01 -3.75
CA GLN A 163 -8.07 -3.41 -4.13
C GLN A 163 -8.32 -3.54 -5.63
N PRO A 164 -8.22 -4.76 -6.21
CA PRO A 164 -8.44 -4.99 -7.65
C PRO A 164 -9.80 -4.51 -8.16
N LEU A 165 -10.81 -4.45 -7.28
CA LEU A 165 -12.14 -3.91 -7.59
C LEU A 165 -12.07 -2.48 -8.13
N LEU A 166 -11.14 -1.65 -7.65
CA LEU A 166 -10.96 -0.28 -8.14
C LEU A 166 -10.71 -0.22 -9.64
N ARG A 167 -9.96 -1.16 -10.19
CA ARG A 167 -9.71 -1.23 -11.65
C ARG A 167 -11.01 -1.46 -12.43
N ARG A 168 -11.89 -2.33 -11.92
CA ARG A 168 -13.20 -2.60 -12.55
C ARG A 168 -14.09 -1.37 -12.48
N VAL A 169 -14.14 -0.68 -11.36
CA VAL A 169 -14.89 0.57 -11.19
C VAL A 169 -14.41 1.63 -12.18
N LEU A 170 -13.11 1.82 -12.33
CA LEU A 170 -12.53 2.82 -13.24
C LEU A 170 -12.76 2.50 -14.73
N LEU A 171 -13.13 1.26 -15.08
CA LEU A 171 -13.50 0.90 -16.46
C LEU A 171 -14.91 1.37 -16.85
N LEU A 172 -15.74 1.75 -15.89
CA LEU A 172 -17.07 2.30 -16.19
C LEU A 172 -16.94 3.61 -16.96
N GLN A 173 -17.83 3.84 -17.92
CA GLN A 173 -17.81 5.03 -18.79
C GLN A 173 -17.84 6.35 -18.02
N ILE A 174 -18.56 6.41 -16.90
CA ILE A 174 -18.65 7.59 -16.03
C ILE A 174 -17.28 8.03 -15.49
N HIS A 175 -16.29 7.12 -15.39
CA HIS A 175 -14.95 7.41 -14.90
C HIS A 175 -13.90 7.58 -16.00
N GLU A 176 -14.33 7.65 -17.26
CA GLU A 176 -13.44 7.85 -18.39
C GLU A 176 -12.53 9.10 -18.24
N PRO A 177 -13.02 10.26 -17.75
CA PRO A 177 -12.16 11.44 -17.55
C PRO A 177 -11.02 11.21 -16.56
N LEU A 178 -11.24 10.41 -15.51
CA LEU A 178 -10.19 10.03 -14.57
C LEU A 178 -9.26 8.99 -15.17
N ARG A 179 -9.81 7.98 -15.82
CA ARG A 179 -9.05 6.88 -16.44
C ARG A 179 -8.06 7.39 -17.49
N GLN A 180 -8.46 8.33 -18.35
CA GLN A 180 -7.59 8.91 -19.39
C GLN A 180 -6.40 9.70 -18.80
N ARG A 181 -6.49 10.16 -17.54
CA ARG A 181 -5.41 10.85 -16.83
C ARG A 181 -4.43 9.91 -16.14
N ILE A 182 -4.73 8.60 -16.04
CA ILE A 182 -3.85 7.62 -15.40
C ILE A 182 -2.65 7.35 -16.31
N GLY A 183 -1.51 7.94 -15.95
CA GLY A 183 -0.24 7.74 -16.64
C GLY A 183 0.58 6.58 -16.07
N VAL A 184 0.38 6.22 -14.80
CA VAL A 184 1.05 5.11 -14.12
C VAL A 184 0.00 4.14 -13.59
N ASN A 185 0.07 2.88 -14.01
CA ASN A 185 -0.83 1.83 -13.53
C ASN A 185 -0.01 0.60 -13.16
N TYR A 186 -0.15 0.13 -11.94
CA TYR A 186 0.52 -1.08 -11.50
C TYR A 186 -0.37 -1.92 -10.57
N HIS A 187 -0.27 -3.22 -10.74
CA HIS A 187 -0.90 -4.18 -9.83
C HIS A 187 0.20 -4.86 -9.03
N LEU A 188 0.20 -4.65 -7.71
CA LEU A 188 1.15 -5.25 -6.80
C LEU A 188 0.71 -6.68 -6.50
N GLU A 189 1.45 -7.61 -7.05
CA GLU A 189 1.27 -9.04 -6.85
C GLU A 189 1.94 -9.50 -5.55
N GLY A 190 1.63 -10.73 -5.11
CA GLY A 190 2.35 -11.41 -4.05
C GLY A 190 3.78 -11.78 -4.46
N LEU A 191 4.56 -12.25 -3.51
CA LEU A 191 5.90 -12.81 -3.74
C LEU A 191 5.81 -14.02 -4.67
N THR A 192 6.79 -14.19 -5.54
CA THR A 192 6.94 -15.47 -6.27
C THR A 192 7.34 -16.60 -5.32
N ARG A 193 7.33 -17.83 -5.81
CA ARG A 193 7.75 -18.98 -5.00
C ARG A 193 9.19 -18.83 -4.50
N GLU A 194 10.09 -18.41 -5.38
CA GLU A 194 11.50 -18.21 -5.07
C GLU A 194 11.71 -17.02 -4.12
N GLU A 195 10.94 -15.95 -4.32
CA GLU A 195 10.97 -14.77 -3.45
C GLU A 195 10.44 -15.08 -2.05
N LEU A 196 9.45 -15.99 -1.92
CA LEU A 196 8.95 -16.44 -0.63
C LEU A 196 10.04 -17.10 0.20
N ASP A 197 10.86 -17.98 -0.40
CA ASP A 197 11.98 -18.63 0.30
C ASP A 197 12.98 -17.60 0.81
N ALA A 198 13.38 -16.65 -0.05
CA ALA A 198 14.29 -15.58 0.34
C ALA A 198 13.68 -14.67 1.42
N TYR A 199 12.37 -14.42 1.34
CA TYR A 199 11.63 -13.64 2.33
C TYR A 199 11.62 -14.31 3.71
N LEU A 200 11.32 -15.63 3.77
CA LEU A 200 11.34 -16.38 5.02
C LEU A 200 12.73 -16.32 5.68
N VAL A 201 13.79 -16.54 4.89
CA VAL A 201 15.17 -16.45 5.38
C VAL A 201 15.48 -15.06 5.92
N GLN A 202 15.08 -14.01 5.20
CA GLN A 202 15.29 -12.63 5.66
C GLN A 202 14.58 -12.34 6.97
N GLN A 203 13.30 -12.74 7.10
CA GLN A 203 12.51 -12.51 8.31
C GLN A 203 13.06 -13.25 9.53
N LEU A 204 13.48 -14.51 9.37
CA LEU A 204 14.09 -15.30 10.43
C LEU A 204 15.43 -14.69 10.87
N LYS A 205 16.27 -14.27 9.91
CA LYS A 205 17.54 -13.57 10.20
C LYS A 205 17.31 -12.25 10.95
N ALA A 206 16.31 -11.47 10.54
CA ALA A 206 15.96 -10.22 11.22
C ALA A 206 15.49 -10.45 12.66
N ALA A 207 14.88 -11.63 12.93
CA ALA A 207 14.50 -12.06 14.26
C ALA A 207 15.65 -12.72 15.07
N GLY A 208 16.84 -12.90 14.47
CA GLY A 208 18.03 -13.43 15.14
C GLY A 208 18.29 -14.92 14.94
N VAL A 209 17.57 -15.59 14.06
CA VAL A 209 17.70 -17.01 13.74
C VAL A 209 18.18 -17.19 12.31
N ALA A 210 19.33 -17.84 12.12
CA ALA A 210 19.93 -18.05 10.80
C ALA A 210 19.56 -19.39 10.14
N GLN A 211 19.10 -20.36 10.94
CA GLN A 211 18.74 -21.70 10.46
C GLN A 211 17.35 -21.67 9.79
N PRO A 212 17.10 -22.50 8.76
CA PRO A 212 15.78 -22.67 8.20
C PRO A 212 14.87 -23.38 9.21
N LEU A 213 13.67 -22.83 9.41
CA LEU A 213 12.67 -23.41 10.32
C LEU A 213 11.47 -24.01 9.57
N PHE A 214 11.47 -23.98 8.24
CA PHE A 214 10.45 -24.55 7.37
C PHE A 214 11.10 -25.50 6.39
N ASP A 215 10.61 -26.74 6.30
CA ASP A 215 11.07 -27.68 5.30
C ASP A 215 10.54 -27.33 3.90
N GLU A 216 10.94 -28.08 2.87
CA GLU A 216 10.54 -27.79 1.49
C GLU A 216 9.04 -27.93 1.28
N THR A 217 8.43 -28.95 1.88
CA THR A 217 6.98 -29.24 1.75
C THR A 217 6.15 -28.16 2.43
N ALA A 218 6.55 -27.70 3.64
CA ALA A 218 5.92 -26.59 4.33
C ALA A 218 6.05 -25.29 3.53
N ARG A 219 7.20 -24.97 2.95
CA ARG A 219 7.38 -23.78 2.12
C ARG A 219 6.50 -23.81 0.87
N GLN A 220 6.40 -24.97 0.23
CA GLN A 220 5.51 -25.15 -0.92
C GLN A 220 4.03 -24.97 -0.52
N GLY A 221 3.60 -25.59 0.57
CA GLY A 221 2.25 -25.45 1.10
C GLY A 221 1.94 -24.00 1.50
N LEU A 222 2.88 -23.32 2.17
CA LEU A 222 2.77 -21.91 2.53
C LEU A 222 2.51 -21.03 1.30
N TYR A 223 3.25 -21.26 0.21
CA TYR A 223 3.01 -20.54 -1.04
C TYR A 223 1.65 -20.84 -1.67
N GLN A 224 1.26 -22.11 -1.70
CA GLN A 224 -0.04 -22.53 -2.26
C GLN A 224 -1.22 -21.87 -1.56
N VAL A 225 -1.18 -21.79 -0.21
CA VAL A 225 -2.24 -21.18 0.59
C VAL A 225 -2.26 -19.67 0.48
N THR A 226 -1.11 -19.04 0.60
CA THR A 226 -1.01 -17.58 0.72
C THR A 226 -0.87 -16.85 -0.62
N LYS A 227 -0.57 -17.57 -1.71
CA LYS A 227 -0.22 -17.00 -3.02
C LYS A 227 0.88 -15.94 -2.92
N GLY A 228 1.77 -16.08 -1.94
CA GLY A 228 2.86 -15.14 -1.69
C GLY A 228 2.43 -13.78 -1.12
N ILE A 229 1.17 -13.60 -0.68
CA ILE A 229 0.69 -12.34 -0.11
C ILE A 229 1.36 -12.12 1.26
N PRO A 230 2.20 -11.09 1.46
CA PRO A 230 3.06 -10.96 2.63
C PRO A 230 2.34 -11.03 3.98
N ARG A 231 1.17 -10.38 4.12
CA ARG A 231 0.40 -10.44 5.36
C ARG A 231 -0.11 -11.84 5.66
N GLN A 232 -0.55 -12.58 4.63
CA GLN A 232 -1.00 -13.97 4.81
C GLN A 232 0.18 -14.89 5.12
N VAL A 233 1.32 -14.69 4.44
CA VAL A 233 2.57 -15.40 4.74
C VAL A 233 2.96 -15.19 6.20
N ASN A 234 2.98 -13.95 6.67
CA ASN A 234 3.34 -13.62 8.04
C ASN A 234 2.40 -14.29 9.05
N LYS A 235 1.07 -14.17 8.84
CA LYS A 235 0.07 -14.77 9.72
C LYS A 235 0.25 -16.29 9.80
N LEU A 236 0.33 -16.95 8.65
CA LEU A 236 0.43 -18.41 8.59
C LEU A 236 1.78 -18.93 9.12
N ALA A 237 2.89 -18.26 8.78
CA ALA A 237 4.22 -18.60 9.27
C ALA A 237 4.32 -18.47 10.80
N MET A 238 3.75 -17.40 11.37
CA MET A 238 3.70 -17.21 12.83
C MET A 238 2.87 -18.30 13.53
N THR A 239 1.69 -18.62 12.99
CA THR A 239 0.84 -19.69 13.53
C THR A 239 1.56 -21.04 13.48
N ALA A 240 2.22 -21.35 12.37
CA ALA A 240 2.97 -22.60 12.20
C ALA A 240 4.15 -22.70 13.18
N LEU A 241 4.91 -21.62 13.39
CA LEU A 241 5.99 -21.61 14.38
C LEU A 241 5.48 -21.78 15.81
N ARG A 242 4.34 -21.17 16.15
CA ARG A 242 3.72 -21.36 17.45
C ARG A 242 3.31 -22.82 17.68
N LEU A 243 2.64 -23.44 16.72
CA LEU A 243 2.23 -24.85 16.82
C LEU A 243 3.43 -25.79 16.86
N ALA A 244 4.50 -25.54 16.09
CA ALA A 244 5.71 -26.32 16.13
C ALA A 244 6.35 -26.28 17.54
N ALA A 245 6.41 -25.12 18.18
CA ALA A 245 6.92 -24.97 19.54
C ALA A 245 6.05 -25.69 20.58
N GLU A 246 4.71 -25.64 20.46
CA GLU A 246 3.78 -26.37 21.33
C GLU A 246 3.96 -27.90 21.23
N ARG A 247 4.34 -28.40 20.05
CA ARG A 247 4.64 -29.81 19.79
C ARG A 247 6.10 -30.19 20.06
N ASN A 248 6.94 -29.27 20.49
CA ASN A 248 8.38 -29.45 20.66
C ASN A 248 9.11 -29.89 19.37
N VAL A 249 8.64 -29.45 18.21
CA VAL A 249 9.23 -29.74 16.90
C VAL A 249 10.08 -28.54 16.44
N GLN A 250 11.34 -28.79 16.08
CA GLN A 250 12.30 -27.73 15.71
C GLN A 250 12.13 -27.22 14.28
N MET A 251 11.36 -27.90 13.44
CA MET A 251 11.13 -27.56 12.04
C MET A 251 9.65 -27.70 11.71
N VAL A 252 9.11 -26.71 11.02
CA VAL A 252 7.74 -26.76 10.48
C VAL A 252 7.74 -27.68 9.26
N ASP A 253 6.98 -28.75 9.32
CA ASP A 253 6.69 -29.68 8.24
C ASP A 253 5.27 -29.46 7.66
N GLU A 254 4.89 -30.29 6.69
CA GLU A 254 3.56 -30.24 6.07
C GLU A 254 2.42 -30.44 7.08
N ALA A 255 2.58 -31.33 8.04
CA ALA A 255 1.53 -31.63 9.02
C ALA A 255 1.28 -30.44 9.95
N VAL A 256 2.34 -29.80 10.46
CA VAL A 256 2.23 -28.58 11.26
C VAL A 256 1.63 -27.45 10.44
N LEU A 257 2.00 -27.31 9.16
CA LEU A 257 1.45 -26.26 8.29
C LEU A 257 -0.04 -26.46 8.00
N LEU A 258 -0.49 -27.71 7.79
CA LEU A 258 -1.92 -28.01 7.57
C LEU A 258 -2.76 -27.59 8.77
N ASP A 259 -2.31 -27.92 9.98
CA ASP A 259 -3.00 -27.53 11.20
C ASP A 259 -2.97 -26.00 11.42
N ALA A 260 -1.83 -25.36 11.12
CA ALA A 260 -1.72 -23.91 11.15
C ALA A 260 -2.69 -23.25 10.15
N THR A 261 -2.89 -23.85 8.98
CA THR A 261 -3.82 -23.36 7.97
C THR A 261 -5.26 -23.45 8.46
N ALA A 262 -5.64 -24.56 9.07
CA ALA A 262 -6.97 -24.74 9.65
C ALA A 262 -7.27 -23.70 10.75
N GLU A 263 -6.28 -23.37 11.58
CA GLU A 263 -6.44 -22.35 12.63
C GLU A 263 -6.43 -20.91 12.06
N ALA A 264 -5.59 -20.63 11.08
CA ALA A 264 -5.42 -19.27 10.53
C ALA A 264 -6.60 -18.82 9.64
N LEU A 265 -7.41 -19.74 9.11
CA LEU A 265 -8.59 -19.46 8.28
C LEU A 265 -9.86 -19.16 9.11
N LEU A 266 -9.81 -19.33 10.43
CA LEU A 266 -10.84 -18.89 11.37
C LEU A 266 -10.59 -17.47 11.85
#